data_68972c4c103f2399656a18bab54a994a
#
_entry.id   68972c4c103f2399656a18bab54a994a
#
_cell.length_a   1.000
_cell.length_b   1.000
_cell.length_c   1.000
_cell.angle_alpha   90.00
_cell.angle_beta   90.00
_cell.angle_gamma   90.00
#
_symmetry.space_group_name_H-M   'P 1'
#
loop_
_entity.id
_entity.type
_entity.pdbx_description
1 polymer ?
#
loop_
_entity_poly.entity_id
_entity_poly.type
_entity_poly.pdbx_seq_one_letter_code
_entity_poly.pdbx_strand_id
1 'polypeptide(L)'
;MTKGTKRRVAITGLGLVTSAGNNAATTWSTLLEGRSRIAAITRFDASGFPVRIAAEVRGFDDVAAVGDRKLLKFAGRSHRFALAAAEEAMRDAGIRPDGHTAKRWGCAVGTGMMGMEFADLLHLHDHSAPGGELDVHRLLADEVALDPMVFCRSQAPAGLSLLLRRFGISGYSTSVHTACASGGQAIGTAMKLIRRGAVDYVLAGGFDSMISPVGLAGFCLLNAVSPDNDTPERASRPFDATRNGFVLGEGAGFLVLEEWESARRRGAHIYAELAGEGNSLSSYRITDSHPSGDGPIQAMQQALDDADASLNQVDYLNAHGTSTPMNDSSECAAVNAVFGDLVPHLAVSSTKSVIGHLIAAAGAVEAAFCALAIQYGVLPINANFTEPDPDCNLDIIRDAPRKRKVRVAMSNSFGFGGSNSCLVFRHPLEVDGRAGIA
;
A
#
# COMPACT_ATOMS: atom_id res chain seq x y z
N MET A 1 5.86 -29.94 -22.88
CA MET A 1 4.70 -29.30 -22.26
C MET A 1 4.46 -28.01 -23.02
N THR A 2 3.37 -27.90 -23.75
CA THR A 2 2.94 -26.68 -24.43
C THR A 2 2.74 -25.61 -23.38
N LYS A 3 3.45 -24.48 -23.48
CA LYS A 3 3.16 -23.28 -22.64
C LYS A 3 1.71 -22.88 -22.91
N GLY A 4 0.78 -23.35 -22.05
CA GLY A 4 -0.57 -22.81 -22.04
C GLY A 4 -0.47 -21.31 -21.83
N THR A 5 -1.21 -20.55 -22.61
CA THR A 5 -1.27 -19.07 -22.44
C THR A 5 -1.63 -18.75 -21.00
N LYS A 6 -0.74 -18.06 -20.28
CA LYS A 6 -1.01 -17.58 -18.91
C LYS A 6 -2.32 -16.78 -18.94
N ARG A 7 -3.27 -17.07 -18.04
CA ARG A 7 -4.45 -16.21 -17.85
C ARG A 7 -3.97 -14.81 -17.46
N ARG A 8 -4.53 -13.80 -18.08
CA ARG A 8 -4.22 -12.40 -17.82
C ARG A 8 -5.12 -11.86 -16.70
N VAL A 9 -4.67 -10.80 -16.04
CA VAL A 9 -5.36 -10.24 -14.88
C VAL A 9 -5.66 -8.77 -15.10
N ALA A 10 -6.94 -8.41 -15.12
CA ALA A 10 -7.44 -7.04 -15.24
C ALA A 10 -7.64 -6.42 -13.86
N ILE A 11 -7.36 -5.13 -13.74
CA ILE A 11 -7.79 -4.30 -12.62
C ILE A 11 -9.08 -3.62 -13.04
N THR A 12 -10.20 -3.99 -12.42
CA THR A 12 -11.53 -3.51 -12.82
C THR A 12 -12.20 -2.60 -11.78
N GLY A 13 -11.63 -2.48 -10.58
CA GLY A 13 -12.14 -1.56 -9.57
C GLY A 13 -11.05 -1.12 -8.61
N LEU A 14 -11.17 0.12 -8.13
CA LEU A 14 -10.27 0.77 -7.21
C LEU A 14 -11.03 1.38 -6.03
N GLY A 15 -10.41 1.33 -4.85
CA GLY A 15 -10.92 2.04 -3.67
C GLY A 15 -9.79 2.45 -2.75
N LEU A 16 -9.84 3.68 -2.24
CA LEU A 16 -8.78 4.30 -1.47
C LEU A 16 -9.34 5.05 -0.26
N VAL A 17 -8.65 4.94 0.87
CA VAL A 17 -8.79 5.83 2.03
C VAL A 17 -7.38 6.22 2.44
N THR A 18 -7.06 7.51 2.38
CA THR A 18 -5.73 8.06 2.72
C THR A 18 -5.87 9.44 3.37
N SER A 19 -4.77 10.01 3.84
CA SER A 19 -4.75 11.41 4.30
C SER A 19 -5.10 12.42 3.20
N ALA A 20 -4.97 12.04 1.92
CA ALA A 20 -5.30 12.86 0.76
C ALA A 20 -6.79 12.80 0.38
N GLY A 21 -7.54 11.81 0.86
CA GLY A 21 -8.97 11.67 0.58
C GLY A 21 -9.55 10.35 1.05
N ASN A 22 -10.86 10.32 1.24
CA ASN A 22 -11.61 9.16 1.72
C ASN A 22 -12.23 8.33 0.57
N ASN A 23 -11.78 8.54 -0.65
CA ASN A 23 -12.11 7.76 -1.85
C ASN A 23 -11.04 7.95 -2.92
N ALA A 24 -11.06 7.12 -3.97
CA ALA A 24 -10.06 7.13 -5.04
C ALA A 24 -10.01 8.46 -5.81
N ALA A 25 -11.15 9.04 -6.12
CA ALA A 25 -11.23 10.28 -6.91
C ALA A 25 -10.63 11.47 -6.15
N THR A 26 -11.01 11.67 -4.88
CA THR A 26 -10.45 12.76 -4.05
C THR A 26 -8.99 12.53 -3.73
N THR A 27 -8.58 11.30 -3.44
CA THR A 27 -7.17 10.96 -3.21
C THR A 27 -6.32 11.28 -4.44
N TRP A 28 -6.75 10.89 -5.63
CA TRP A 28 -6.03 11.14 -6.87
C TRP A 28 -5.94 12.64 -7.19
N SER A 29 -7.04 13.38 -7.09
CA SER A 29 -7.07 14.82 -7.32
C SER A 29 -6.10 15.55 -6.39
N THR A 30 -6.15 15.23 -5.09
CA THR A 30 -5.26 15.82 -4.08
C THR A 30 -3.79 15.46 -4.30
N LEU A 31 -3.53 14.22 -4.72
CA LEU A 31 -2.17 13.78 -5.05
C LEU A 31 -1.57 14.59 -6.20
N LEU A 32 -2.39 14.90 -7.22
CA LEU A 32 -1.97 15.73 -8.35
C LEU A 32 -1.78 17.22 -7.98
N GLU A 33 -2.38 17.71 -6.90
CA GLU A 33 -2.06 19.06 -6.37
C GLU A 33 -0.62 19.14 -5.84
N GLY A 34 -0.05 17.98 -5.46
CA GLY A 34 1.32 17.89 -4.94
C GLY A 34 1.52 18.51 -3.56
N ARG A 35 0.44 18.80 -2.85
CA ARG A 35 0.49 19.36 -1.50
C ARG A 35 0.55 18.25 -0.47
N SER A 36 1.59 18.23 0.33
CA SER A 36 1.73 17.29 1.44
C SER A 36 0.54 17.38 2.40
N ARG A 37 0.06 16.24 2.87
CA ARG A 37 -1.00 16.10 3.87
C ARG A 37 -0.45 15.79 5.26
N ILE A 38 0.84 15.91 5.43
CA ILE A 38 1.53 15.76 6.71
C ILE A 38 1.29 17.00 7.57
N ALA A 39 0.91 16.79 8.82
CA ALA A 39 0.64 17.85 9.77
C ALA A 39 0.90 17.35 11.20
N ALA A 40 0.74 18.23 12.20
CA ALA A 40 0.78 17.82 13.60
C ALA A 40 -0.26 16.73 13.89
N ILE A 41 0.16 15.74 14.70
CA ILE A 41 -0.71 14.65 15.16
C ILE A 41 -1.83 15.25 16.02
N THR A 42 -3.07 14.81 15.73
CA THR A 42 -4.27 15.28 16.45
C THR A 42 -4.99 14.15 17.19
N ARG A 43 -4.62 12.90 16.98
CA ARG A 43 -5.30 11.72 17.52
C ARG A 43 -4.97 11.45 18.99
N PHE A 44 -3.82 11.91 19.45
CA PHE A 44 -3.37 11.80 20.83
C PHE A 44 -2.40 12.94 21.15
N ASP A 45 -2.12 13.17 22.42
CA ASP A 45 -1.10 14.13 22.83
C ASP A 45 0.30 13.59 22.51
N ALA A 46 0.90 14.16 21.47
CA ALA A 46 2.24 13.81 21.02
C ALA A 46 3.33 14.75 21.61
N SER A 47 3.01 15.65 22.52
CA SER A 47 3.94 16.67 23.04
C SER A 47 5.19 16.09 23.70
N GLY A 48 5.07 14.89 24.29
CA GLY A 48 6.19 14.16 24.91
C GLY A 48 7.05 13.36 23.94
N PHE A 49 6.74 13.34 22.63
CA PHE A 49 7.48 12.58 21.62
C PHE A 49 8.47 13.48 20.87
N PRO A 50 9.63 12.93 20.44
CA PRO A 50 10.58 13.67 19.59
C PRO A 50 9.98 13.97 18.20
N VAL A 51 9.05 13.14 17.72
CA VAL A 51 8.30 13.32 16.46
C VAL A 51 6.83 13.53 16.80
N ARG A 52 6.21 14.57 16.22
CA ARG A 52 4.84 15.00 16.53
C ARG A 52 4.00 15.19 15.26
N ILE A 53 4.44 14.61 14.14
CA ILE A 53 3.84 14.78 12.82
C ILE A 53 3.45 13.44 12.21
N ALA A 54 2.37 13.45 11.44
CA ALA A 54 1.88 12.29 10.69
C ALA A 54 0.92 12.73 9.56
N ALA A 55 0.66 11.82 8.63
CA ALA A 55 -0.36 11.96 7.59
C ALA A 55 -1.63 11.21 8.01
N GLU A 56 -2.46 11.86 8.84
CA GLU A 56 -3.69 11.28 9.39
C GLU A 56 -4.84 11.29 8.38
N VAL A 57 -5.64 10.24 8.35
CA VAL A 57 -6.94 10.23 7.66
C VAL A 57 -7.91 11.10 8.45
N ARG A 58 -8.42 12.16 7.82
CA ARG A 58 -9.31 13.15 8.42
C ARG A 58 -10.70 13.15 7.79
N GLY A 59 -11.72 13.55 8.58
CA GLY A 59 -13.09 13.66 8.08
C GLY A 59 -13.68 12.32 7.60
N PHE A 60 -13.21 11.20 8.13
CA PHE A 60 -13.67 9.87 7.76
C PHE A 60 -14.89 9.46 8.60
N ASP A 61 -16.01 9.27 7.93
CA ASP A 61 -17.25 8.71 8.52
C ASP A 61 -17.35 7.23 8.15
N ASP A 62 -16.94 6.38 9.08
CA ASP A 62 -16.93 4.93 8.90
C ASP A 62 -18.35 4.35 8.78
N VAL A 63 -19.32 4.93 9.45
CA VAL A 63 -20.72 4.47 9.39
C VAL A 63 -21.32 4.74 8.03
N ALA A 64 -21.09 5.94 7.48
CA ALA A 64 -21.55 6.29 6.13
C ALA A 64 -20.82 5.46 5.06
N ALA A 65 -19.50 5.26 5.23
CA ALA A 65 -18.68 4.54 4.25
C ALA A 65 -18.97 3.02 4.20
N VAL A 66 -19.19 2.38 5.35
CA VAL A 66 -19.37 0.92 5.44
C VAL A 66 -20.84 0.50 5.47
N GLY A 67 -21.71 1.30 6.08
CA GLY A 67 -23.16 1.05 6.15
C GLY A 67 -23.58 -0.12 7.07
N ASP A 68 -22.66 -0.74 7.82
CA ASP A 68 -22.94 -1.86 8.72
C ASP A 68 -22.38 -1.63 10.12
N ARG A 69 -23.21 -1.02 10.99
CA ARG A 69 -22.85 -0.73 12.38
C ARG A 69 -22.56 -1.99 13.21
N LYS A 70 -23.15 -3.14 12.87
CA LYS A 70 -22.88 -4.38 13.63
C LYS A 70 -21.49 -4.91 13.33
N LEU A 71 -21.09 -4.85 12.06
CA LEU A 71 -19.75 -5.24 11.63
C LEU A 71 -18.67 -4.34 12.23
N LEU A 72 -18.93 -3.03 12.31
CA LEU A 72 -17.99 -2.05 12.85
C LEU A 72 -17.64 -2.24 14.32
N LYS A 73 -18.44 -2.96 15.11
CA LYS A 73 -18.12 -3.34 16.49
C LYS A 73 -16.87 -4.23 16.58
N PHE A 74 -16.60 -5.02 15.55
CA PHE A 74 -15.44 -5.90 15.45
C PHE A 74 -14.24 -5.26 14.72
N ALA A 75 -14.36 -3.99 14.33
CA ALA A 75 -13.39 -3.33 13.49
C ALA A 75 -12.59 -2.30 14.27
N GLY A 76 -11.26 -2.47 14.35
CA GLY A 76 -10.33 -1.40 14.70
C GLY A 76 -10.23 -0.37 13.57
N ARG A 77 -9.45 0.70 13.79
CA ARG A 77 -9.35 1.82 12.85
C ARG A 77 -8.91 1.40 11.45
N SER A 78 -7.83 0.65 11.33
CA SER A 78 -7.34 0.18 10.02
C SER A 78 -8.35 -0.73 9.30
N HIS A 79 -9.09 -1.55 10.05
CA HIS A 79 -10.15 -2.39 9.50
C HIS A 79 -11.32 -1.57 8.93
N ARG A 80 -11.64 -0.42 9.52
CA ARG A 80 -12.68 0.49 9.02
C ARG A 80 -12.27 1.13 7.70
N PHE A 81 -11.00 1.51 7.58
CA PHE A 81 -10.44 1.95 6.29
C PHE A 81 -10.50 0.85 5.24
N ALA A 82 -10.12 -0.39 5.62
CA ALA A 82 -10.17 -1.54 4.73
C ALA A 82 -11.59 -1.79 4.20
N LEU A 83 -12.59 -1.80 5.08
CA LEU A 83 -13.99 -2.01 4.69
C LEU A 83 -14.49 -0.92 3.75
N ALA A 84 -14.16 0.36 4.01
CA ALA A 84 -14.57 1.48 3.18
C ALA A 84 -13.92 1.45 1.80
N ALA A 85 -12.61 1.27 1.73
CA ALA A 85 -11.88 1.18 0.46
C ALA A 85 -12.30 -0.05 -0.36
N ALA A 86 -12.53 -1.20 0.30
CA ALA A 86 -13.02 -2.40 -0.37
C ALA A 86 -14.46 -2.22 -0.91
N GLU A 87 -15.33 -1.53 -0.16
CA GLU A 87 -16.70 -1.20 -0.60
C GLU A 87 -16.68 -0.30 -1.84
N GLU A 88 -15.78 0.69 -1.86
CA GLU A 88 -15.57 1.53 -3.04
C GLU A 88 -15.07 0.69 -4.23
N ALA A 89 -14.04 -0.13 -4.05
CA ALA A 89 -13.48 -0.96 -5.12
C ALA A 89 -14.51 -1.92 -5.73
N MET A 90 -15.34 -2.55 -4.90
CA MET A 90 -16.42 -3.44 -5.36
C MET A 90 -17.51 -2.68 -6.13
N ARG A 91 -17.86 -1.47 -5.67
CA ARG A 91 -18.84 -0.62 -6.36
C ARG A 91 -18.30 -0.12 -7.69
N ASP A 92 -17.02 0.28 -7.73
CA ASP A 92 -16.35 0.75 -8.93
C ASP A 92 -16.22 -0.37 -9.98
N ALA A 93 -15.87 -1.59 -9.56
CA ALA A 93 -15.84 -2.76 -10.43
C ALA A 93 -17.22 -3.16 -11.01
N GLY A 94 -18.31 -2.73 -10.39
CA GLY A 94 -19.65 -3.10 -10.80
C GLY A 94 -19.97 -4.60 -10.68
N ILE A 95 -19.24 -5.32 -9.82
CA ILE A 95 -19.42 -6.77 -9.61
C ILE A 95 -19.20 -7.14 -8.14
N ARG A 96 -19.95 -8.12 -7.65
CA ARG A 96 -19.84 -8.65 -6.30
C ARG A 96 -20.01 -10.17 -6.31
N PRO A 97 -19.49 -10.87 -5.30
CA PRO A 97 -19.82 -12.29 -5.07
C PRO A 97 -21.33 -12.50 -4.94
N ASP A 98 -21.80 -13.57 -5.55
CA ASP A 98 -23.18 -14.07 -5.43
C ASP A 98 -23.18 -15.57 -5.09
N GLY A 99 -24.35 -16.18 -4.97
CA GLY A 99 -24.50 -17.59 -4.61
C GLY A 99 -23.79 -18.56 -5.57
N HIS A 100 -23.52 -18.16 -6.81
CA HIS A 100 -22.86 -18.97 -7.84
C HIS A 100 -21.36 -18.67 -7.92
N THR A 101 -20.96 -17.43 -7.72
CA THR A 101 -19.58 -16.98 -7.91
C THR A 101 -18.75 -16.90 -6.64
N ALA A 102 -19.36 -16.91 -5.44
CA ALA A 102 -18.69 -16.70 -4.16
C ALA A 102 -17.43 -17.57 -3.96
N LYS A 103 -17.45 -18.85 -4.42
CA LYS A 103 -16.30 -19.77 -4.36
C LYS A 103 -15.24 -19.46 -5.41
N ARG A 104 -15.56 -18.66 -6.42
CA ARG A 104 -14.62 -18.19 -7.45
C ARG A 104 -14.03 -16.83 -7.10
N TRP A 105 -14.42 -16.23 -5.97
CA TRP A 105 -13.83 -15.02 -5.41
C TRP A 105 -12.80 -15.40 -4.35
N GLY A 106 -11.62 -14.78 -4.46
CA GLY A 106 -10.59 -14.79 -3.43
C GLY A 106 -10.49 -13.45 -2.71
N CYS A 107 -9.75 -13.44 -1.61
CA CYS A 107 -9.35 -12.23 -0.90
C CYS A 107 -7.88 -12.35 -0.48
N ALA A 108 -7.06 -11.35 -0.81
CA ALA A 108 -5.66 -11.30 -0.42
C ALA A 108 -5.32 -9.92 0.13
N VAL A 109 -4.88 -9.84 1.38
CA VAL A 109 -4.65 -8.56 2.06
C VAL A 109 -3.27 -8.47 2.69
N GLY A 110 -2.64 -7.30 2.54
CA GLY A 110 -1.49 -6.90 3.34
C GLY A 110 -1.96 -6.13 4.58
N THR A 111 -1.49 -6.49 5.74
CA THR A 111 -1.91 -5.84 6.99
C THR A 111 -0.74 -5.67 7.95
N GLY A 112 -0.84 -4.66 8.82
CA GLY A 112 0.17 -4.30 9.80
C GLY A 112 0.29 -5.29 10.96
N MET A 113 1.26 -5.04 11.82
CA MET A 113 1.62 -5.91 12.93
C MET A 113 0.76 -5.70 14.19
N MET A 114 0.22 -4.51 14.39
CA MET A 114 -0.49 -4.16 15.63
C MET A 114 -1.98 -4.41 15.49
N GLY A 115 -2.45 -5.44 16.19
CA GLY A 115 -3.87 -5.76 16.23
C GLY A 115 -4.67 -5.03 17.31
N MET A 116 -4.04 -4.56 18.40
CA MET A 116 -4.75 -3.92 19.53
C MET A 116 -4.70 -2.41 19.45
N GLU A 117 -5.84 -1.75 19.55
CA GLU A 117 -5.92 -0.30 19.62
C GLU A 117 -5.31 0.22 20.94
N PHE A 118 -4.69 1.42 20.91
CA PHE A 118 -4.05 1.97 22.11
C PHE A 118 -5.02 2.19 23.28
N ALA A 119 -6.25 2.57 22.99
CA ALA A 119 -7.29 2.69 24.00
C ALA A 119 -7.61 1.37 24.71
N ASP A 120 -7.58 0.26 23.96
CA ASP A 120 -7.79 -1.09 24.52
C ASP A 120 -6.61 -1.53 25.40
N LEU A 121 -5.37 -1.16 25.01
CA LEU A 121 -4.18 -1.39 25.84
C LEU A 121 -4.23 -0.60 27.15
N LEU A 122 -4.64 0.67 27.10
CA LEU A 122 -4.81 1.49 28.32
C LEU A 122 -5.89 0.90 29.21
N HIS A 123 -7.04 0.55 28.67
CA HIS A 123 -8.12 -0.08 29.44
C HIS A 123 -7.64 -1.37 30.13
N LEU A 124 -6.92 -2.21 29.41
CA LEU A 124 -6.34 -3.42 29.99
C LEU A 124 -5.34 -3.12 31.10
N HIS A 125 -4.45 -2.15 30.89
CA HIS A 125 -3.46 -1.72 31.88
C HIS A 125 -4.12 -1.18 33.15
N ASP A 126 -5.08 -0.26 33.02
CA ASP A 126 -5.74 0.39 34.17
C ASP A 126 -6.49 -0.61 35.06
N HIS A 127 -7.03 -1.69 34.48
CA HIS A 127 -7.71 -2.74 35.23
C HIS A 127 -6.76 -3.77 35.82
N SER A 128 -5.68 -4.10 35.14
CA SER A 128 -4.77 -5.19 35.54
C SER A 128 -3.52 -4.73 36.27
N ALA A 129 -3.18 -3.43 36.25
CA ALA A 129 -1.97 -2.90 36.89
C ALA A 129 -2.20 -1.60 37.68
N PRO A 130 -3.16 -1.56 38.61
CA PRO A 130 -3.55 -0.31 39.33
C PRO A 130 -2.43 0.29 40.19
N GLY A 131 -1.37 -0.45 40.47
CA GLY A 131 -0.17 0.02 41.20
C GLY A 131 1.09 0.05 40.34
N GLY A 132 0.95 -0.10 39.02
CA GLY A 132 2.10 -0.20 38.10
C GLY A 132 2.66 -1.62 37.94
N GLU A 133 2.18 -2.56 38.76
CA GLU A 133 2.54 -3.98 38.64
C GLU A 133 1.34 -4.78 38.13
N LEU A 134 1.61 -5.69 37.19
CA LEU A 134 0.58 -6.56 36.59
C LEU A 134 0.03 -7.56 37.60
N ASP A 135 -1.27 -7.47 37.89
CA ASP A 135 -2.01 -8.45 38.68
C ASP A 135 -2.80 -9.38 37.75
N VAL A 136 -2.26 -10.59 37.54
CA VAL A 136 -2.87 -11.62 36.67
C VAL A 136 -4.22 -12.10 37.22
N HIS A 137 -4.43 -12.09 38.56
CA HIS A 137 -5.70 -12.50 39.15
C HIS A 137 -6.81 -11.49 38.82
N ARG A 138 -6.50 -10.18 38.83
CA ARG A 138 -7.44 -9.16 38.40
C ARG A 138 -7.77 -9.27 36.92
N LEU A 139 -6.76 -9.51 36.08
CA LEU A 139 -6.96 -9.72 34.65
C LEU A 139 -7.95 -10.87 34.35
N LEU A 140 -7.91 -11.93 35.16
CA LEU A 140 -8.76 -13.11 34.99
C LEU A 140 -10.10 -13.05 35.72
N ALA A 141 -10.18 -12.25 36.81
CA ALA A 141 -11.36 -12.14 37.66
C ALA A 141 -12.34 -11.05 37.21
N ASP A 142 -11.87 -10.07 36.48
CA ASP A 142 -12.69 -8.93 36.05
C ASP A 142 -13.16 -9.15 34.60
N GLU A 143 -14.43 -9.57 34.44
CA GLU A 143 -15.06 -9.76 33.12
C GLU A 143 -15.05 -8.48 32.26
N VAL A 144 -14.88 -7.31 32.87
CA VAL A 144 -14.82 -6.00 32.18
C VAL A 144 -13.43 -5.75 31.57
N ALA A 145 -12.36 -6.34 32.14
CA ALA A 145 -10.99 -6.12 31.64
C ALA A 145 -10.73 -6.81 30.29
N LEU A 146 -11.46 -7.88 30.00
CA LEU A 146 -11.29 -8.68 28.77
C LEU A 146 -12.58 -8.63 27.93
N ASP A 147 -12.86 -7.50 27.26
CA ASP A 147 -13.94 -7.42 26.29
C ASP A 147 -13.65 -8.40 25.13
N PRO A 148 -14.51 -9.42 24.89
CA PRO A 148 -14.35 -10.37 23.77
C PRO A 148 -14.24 -9.67 22.40
N MET A 149 -14.84 -8.49 22.23
CA MET A 149 -14.73 -7.72 20.97
C MET A 149 -13.32 -7.20 20.75
N VAL A 150 -12.62 -6.76 21.82
CA VAL A 150 -11.21 -6.34 21.76
C VAL A 150 -10.35 -7.52 21.31
N PHE A 151 -10.53 -8.67 21.94
CA PHE A 151 -9.80 -9.88 21.57
C PHE A 151 -10.07 -10.28 20.11
N CYS A 152 -11.32 -10.27 19.64
CA CYS A 152 -11.66 -10.59 18.25
C CYS A 152 -11.00 -9.62 17.25
N ARG A 153 -11.04 -8.30 17.52
CA ARG A 153 -10.47 -7.31 16.59
C ARG A 153 -8.96 -7.22 16.62
N SER A 154 -8.30 -7.71 17.68
CA SER A 154 -6.83 -7.72 17.80
C SER A 154 -6.16 -8.90 17.09
N GLN A 155 -6.93 -9.89 16.62
CA GLN A 155 -6.37 -11.03 15.92
C GLN A 155 -5.84 -10.66 14.54
N ALA A 156 -4.70 -11.22 14.15
CA ALA A 156 -4.08 -10.97 12.83
C ALA A 156 -5.04 -11.19 11.64
N PRO A 157 -5.92 -12.21 11.61
CA PRO A 157 -6.86 -12.41 10.51
C PRO A 157 -8.14 -11.57 10.62
N ALA A 158 -8.30 -10.71 11.65
CA ALA A 158 -9.57 -10.01 11.89
C ALA A 158 -10.03 -9.17 10.70
N GLY A 159 -9.15 -8.36 10.12
CA GLY A 159 -9.47 -7.55 8.97
C GLY A 159 -9.87 -8.38 7.74
N LEU A 160 -9.14 -9.47 7.46
CA LEU A 160 -9.50 -10.41 6.39
C LEU A 160 -10.89 -11.03 6.65
N SER A 161 -11.15 -11.48 7.87
CA SER A 161 -12.44 -12.09 8.24
C SER A 161 -13.62 -11.12 8.08
N LEU A 162 -13.42 -9.83 8.42
CA LEU A 162 -14.42 -8.80 8.23
C LEU A 162 -14.75 -8.58 6.75
N LEU A 163 -13.73 -8.55 5.88
CA LEU A 163 -13.91 -8.43 4.43
C LEU A 163 -14.63 -9.65 3.84
N LEU A 164 -14.21 -10.87 4.21
CA LEU A 164 -14.86 -12.10 3.75
C LEU A 164 -16.33 -12.11 4.12
N ARG A 165 -16.66 -11.74 5.36
CA ARG A 165 -18.06 -11.66 5.84
C ARG A 165 -18.84 -10.57 5.13
N ARG A 166 -18.25 -9.37 4.97
CA ARG A 166 -18.91 -8.22 4.33
C ARG A 166 -19.34 -8.52 2.90
N PHE A 167 -18.47 -9.18 2.14
CA PHE A 167 -18.66 -9.40 0.71
C PHE A 167 -19.13 -10.82 0.36
N GLY A 168 -19.22 -11.74 1.31
CA GLY A 168 -19.64 -13.12 1.03
C GLY A 168 -18.60 -13.90 0.21
N ILE A 169 -17.32 -13.57 0.32
CA ILE A 169 -16.23 -14.28 -0.36
C ILE A 169 -15.99 -15.61 0.35
N SER A 170 -15.99 -16.72 -0.41
CA SER A 170 -15.82 -18.06 0.14
C SER A 170 -14.80 -18.94 -0.60
N GLY A 171 -14.03 -18.34 -1.53
CA GLY A 171 -12.89 -18.97 -2.16
C GLY A 171 -11.59 -18.80 -1.36
N TYR A 172 -10.46 -18.83 -2.05
CA TYR A 172 -9.14 -18.71 -1.41
C TYR A 172 -8.96 -17.36 -0.72
N SER A 173 -8.46 -17.38 0.50
CA SER A 173 -8.17 -16.16 1.25
C SER A 173 -6.83 -16.24 1.97
N THR A 174 -6.12 -15.11 2.07
CA THR A 174 -4.83 -15.00 2.76
C THR A 174 -4.57 -13.59 3.27
N SER A 175 -3.82 -13.49 4.37
CA SER A 175 -3.21 -12.24 4.82
C SER A 175 -1.68 -12.36 4.78
N VAL A 176 -1.03 -11.27 4.41
CA VAL A 176 0.42 -11.16 4.23
C VAL A 176 0.94 -10.14 5.23
N HIS A 177 2.00 -10.50 5.97
CA HIS A 177 2.60 -9.71 7.02
C HIS A 177 4.12 -9.58 6.77
N THR A 178 4.51 -8.73 5.84
CA THR A 178 5.90 -8.48 5.42
C THR A 178 6.23 -6.99 5.47
N ALA A 179 5.80 -6.35 6.57
CA ALA A 179 5.95 -4.92 6.79
C ALA A 179 5.49 -4.11 5.55
N CYS A 180 6.32 -3.20 5.04
CA CYS A 180 5.94 -2.30 3.94
C CYS A 180 5.70 -3.02 2.59
N ALA A 181 6.20 -4.25 2.42
CA ALA A 181 5.96 -5.05 1.21
C ALA A 181 4.61 -5.79 1.21
N SER A 182 3.89 -5.82 2.34
CA SER A 182 2.67 -6.63 2.53
C SER A 182 1.62 -6.43 1.45
N GLY A 183 1.26 -5.17 1.16
CA GLY A 183 0.24 -4.84 0.17
C GLY A 183 0.61 -5.26 -1.25
N GLY A 184 1.86 -5.02 -1.66
CA GLY A 184 2.38 -5.45 -2.96
C GLY A 184 2.38 -6.97 -3.10
N GLN A 185 2.86 -7.69 -2.10
CA GLN A 185 2.90 -9.17 -2.10
C GLN A 185 1.48 -9.78 -2.05
N ALA A 186 0.53 -9.15 -1.36
CA ALA A 186 -0.86 -9.59 -1.37
C ALA A 186 -1.47 -9.50 -2.78
N ILE A 187 -1.23 -8.38 -3.49
CA ILE A 187 -1.68 -8.17 -4.87
C ILE A 187 -1.00 -9.16 -5.83
N GLY A 188 0.32 -9.38 -5.71
CA GLY A 188 1.05 -10.38 -6.49
C GLY A 188 0.51 -11.80 -6.25
N THR A 189 0.22 -12.15 -4.99
CA THR A 189 -0.41 -13.42 -4.64
C THR A 189 -1.78 -13.57 -5.31
N ALA A 190 -2.61 -12.52 -5.27
CA ALA A 190 -3.91 -12.49 -5.93
C ALA A 190 -3.80 -12.74 -7.45
N MET A 191 -2.84 -12.11 -8.12
CA MET A 191 -2.54 -12.33 -9.53
C MET A 191 -2.22 -13.80 -9.82
N LYS A 192 -1.34 -14.42 -9.02
CA LYS A 192 -0.98 -15.85 -9.16
C LYS A 192 -2.19 -16.78 -9.01
N LEU A 193 -3.11 -16.45 -8.08
CA LEU A 193 -4.35 -17.22 -7.88
C LEU A 193 -5.24 -17.21 -9.14
N ILE A 194 -5.42 -16.05 -9.76
CA ILE A 194 -6.18 -15.93 -11.02
C ILE A 194 -5.45 -16.62 -12.18
N ARG A 195 -4.15 -16.40 -12.31
CA ARG A 195 -3.34 -16.98 -13.42
C ARG A 195 -3.37 -18.49 -13.43
N ARG A 196 -3.34 -19.16 -12.26
CA ARG A 196 -3.46 -20.62 -12.16
C ARG A 196 -4.90 -21.14 -12.17
N GLY A 197 -5.90 -20.27 -12.31
CA GLY A 197 -7.30 -20.65 -12.40
C GLY A 197 -7.93 -21.10 -11.06
N ALA A 198 -7.28 -20.86 -9.93
CA ALA A 198 -7.82 -21.18 -8.61
C ALA A 198 -9.09 -20.39 -8.31
N VAL A 199 -9.11 -19.12 -8.72
CA VAL A 199 -10.25 -18.20 -8.64
C VAL A 199 -10.33 -17.37 -9.93
N ASP A 200 -11.45 -16.67 -10.15
CA ASP A 200 -11.63 -15.79 -11.29
C ASP A 200 -11.59 -14.31 -10.88
N TYR A 201 -11.88 -14.03 -9.62
CA TYR A 201 -11.93 -12.70 -9.02
C TYR A 201 -11.16 -12.70 -7.71
N VAL A 202 -10.48 -11.60 -7.40
CA VAL A 202 -9.87 -11.39 -6.08
C VAL A 202 -10.06 -9.95 -5.65
N LEU A 203 -10.58 -9.77 -4.44
CA LEU A 203 -10.46 -8.52 -3.70
C LEU A 203 -9.05 -8.49 -3.10
N ALA A 204 -8.17 -7.67 -3.64
CA ALA A 204 -6.77 -7.59 -3.24
C ALA A 204 -6.43 -6.19 -2.73
N GLY A 205 -5.64 -6.09 -1.66
CA GLY A 205 -5.27 -4.77 -1.15
C GLY A 205 -4.44 -4.81 0.12
N GLY A 206 -4.41 -3.68 0.81
CA GLY A 206 -3.73 -3.55 2.09
C GLY A 206 -4.30 -2.42 2.93
N PHE A 207 -4.13 -2.52 4.24
CA PHE A 207 -4.60 -1.53 5.20
C PHE A 207 -3.69 -1.47 6.41
N ASP A 208 -3.50 -0.26 6.97
CA ASP A 208 -2.70 -0.04 8.18
C ASP A 208 -3.06 1.27 8.88
N SER A 209 -2.79 1.32 10.18
CA SER A 209 -2.88 2.52 11.01
C SER A 209 -1.93 2.42 12.19
N MET A 210 -0.68 2.86 11.99
CA MET A 210 0.37 2.86 13.02
C MET A 210 0.49 4.22 13.74
N ILE A 211 -0.41 5.17 13.48
CA ILE A 211 -0.45 6.48 14.15
C ILE A 211 -1.11 6.31 15.54
N SER A 212 -0.32 5.79 16.45
CA SER A 212 -0.65 5.60 17.86
C SER A 212 0.59 5.87 18.73
N PRO A 213 0.45 6.09 20.04
CA PRO A 213 1.60 6.27 20.92
C PRO A 213 2.62 5.14 20.84
N VAL A 214 2.16 3.87 20.79
CA VAL A 214 3.05 2.70 20.71
C VAL A 214 3.72 2.62 19.35
N GLY A 215 2.97 2.80 18.25
CA GLY A 215 3.53 2.79 16.91
C GLY A 215 4.56 3.90 16.70
N LEU A 216 4.23 5.13 17.12
CA LEU A 216 5.14 6.26 17.01
C LEU A 216 6.40 6.05 17.86
N ALA A 217 6.27 5.60 19.13
CA ALA A 217 7.40 5.29 19.98
C ALA A 217 8.35 4.26 19.35
N GLY A 218 7.81 3.17 18.79
CA GLY A 218 8.60 2.13 18.12
C GLY A 218 9.44 2.69 16.98
N PHE A 219 8.86 3.49 16.10
CA PHE A 219 9.60 4.09 14.97
C PHE A 219 10.56 5.21 15.40
N CYS A 220 10.27 5.95 16.47
CA CYS A 220 11.21 6.89 17.09
C CYS A 220 12.45 6.17 17.63
N LEU A 221 12.26 5.05 18.33
CA LEU A 221 13.38 4.24 18.86
C LEU A 221 14.26 3.66 17.76
N LEU A 222 13.70 3.39 16.58
CA LEU A 222 14.44 2.95 15.39
C LEU A 222 15.15 4.10 14.66
N ASN A 223 14.95 5.36 15.08
CA ASN A 223 15.43 6.56 14.36
C ASN A 223 15.03 6.57 12.87
N ALA A 224 13.84 6.04 12.55
CA ALA A 224 13.39 5.87 11.17
C ALA A 224 12.48 6.99 10.70
N VAL A 225 11.88 7.75 11.63
CA VAL A 225 10.92 8.84 11.34
C VAL A 225 11.60 10.22 11.38
N SER A 226 11.13 11.10 10.51
CA SER A 226 11.66 12.47 10.41
C SER A 226 11.31 13.30 11.65
N PRO A 227 12.30 13.99 12.26
CA PRO A 227 12.07 14.88 13.39
C PRO A 227 11.65 16.31 13.01
N ASP A 228 11.35 16.58 11.76
CA ASP A 228 11.05 17.93 11.24
C ASP A 228 9.64 18.40 11.63
N ASN A 229 9.45 18.64 12.93
CA ASN A 229 8.16 19.03 13.49
C ASN A 229 7.72 20.46 13.12
N ASP A 230 8.67 21.36 12.82
CA ASP A 230 8.39 22.79 12.61
C ASP A 230 7.84 23.07 11.20
N THR A 231 8.15 22.20 10.24
CA THR A 231 7.66 22.28 8.85
C THR A 231 7.13 20.93 8.39
N PRO A 232 6.03 20.44 9.00
CA PRO A 232 5.56 19.08 8.80
C PRO A 232 5.27 18.74 7.34
N GLU A 233 4.76 19.70 6.57
CA GLU A 233 4.46 19.54 5.14
C GLU A 233 5.71 19.29 4.28
N ARG A 234 6.91 19.62 4.79
CA ARG A 234 8.20 19.42 4.11
C ARG A 234 8.99 18.22 4.62
N ALA A 235 8.50 17.55 5.67
CA ALA A 235 9.25 16.50 6.37
C ALA A 235 9.50 15.26 5.49
N SER A 236 8.53 14.84 4.66
CA SER A 236 8.71 13.74 3.70
C SER A 236 9.20 14.30 2.36
N ARG A 237 10.47 14.01 2.02
CA ARG A 237 11.16 14.49 0.81
C ARG A 237 12.02 13.37 0.18
N PRO A 238 11.38 12.34 -0.39
CA PRO A 238 12.10 11.21 -0.98
C PRO A 238 13.14 11.67 -2.02
N PHE A 239 14.32 11.04 -1.98
CA PHE A 239 15.46 11.29 -2.88
C PHE A 239 16.13 12.66 -2.74
N ASP A 240 15.61 13.57 -1.91
CA ASP A 240 16.25 14.86 -1.61
C ASP A 240 17.52 14.66 -0.78
N ALA A 241 18.57 15.45 -1.03
CA ALA A 241 19.84 15.35 -0.30
C ALA A 241 19.68 15.61 1.21
N THR A 242 18.66 16.37 1.61
CA THR A 242 18.38 16.74 3.01
C THR A 242 17.41 15.79 3.72
N ARG A 243 16.99 14.68 3.07
CA ARG A 243 16.07 13.70 3.67
C ARG A 243 16.60 13.12 4.97
N ASN A 244 15.74 12.92 5.95
CA ASN A 244 16.16 12.54 7.31
C ASN A 244 15.22 11.54 8.01
N GLY A 245 14.33 10.89 7.28
CA GLY A 245 13.40 9.92 7.82
C GLY A 245 12.04 9.95 7.11
N PHE A 246 11.26 8.90 7.27
CA PHE A 246 9.90 8.87 6.74
C PHE A 246 8.90 9.54 7.70
N VAL A 247 7.70 9.82 7.23
CA VAL A 247 6.58 10.27 8.06
C VAL A 247 5.50 9.20 8.04
N LEU A 248 4.97 8.83 9.21
CA LEU A 248 3.87 7.88 9.31
C LEU A 248 2.62 8.38 8.59
N GLY A 249 2.04 7.51 7.78
CA GLY A 249 0.71 7.65 7.21
C GLY A 249 -0.20 6.50 7.64
N GLU A 250 -1.49 6.62 7.38
CA GLU A 250 -2.47 5.56 7.61
C GLU A 250 -3.48 5.51 6.45
N GLY A 251 -4.15 4.37 6.30
CA GLY A 251 -5.17 4.22 5.27
C GLY A 251 -5.32 2.81 4.74
N ALA A 252 -5.98 2.70 3.59
CA ALA A 252 -6.20 1.46 2.86
C ALA A 252 -6.26 1.69 1.36
N GLY A 253 -5.83 0.68 0.60
CA GLY A 253 -6.02 0.60 -0.84
C GLY A 253 -6.51 -0.80 -1.22
N PHE A 254 -7.54 -0.85 -2.06
CA PHE A 254 -8.09 -2.10 -2.57
C PHE A 254 -8.30 -2.05 -4.08
N LEU A 255 -8.03 -3.19 -4.71
CA LEU A 255 -8.27 -3.43 -6.13
C LEU A 255 -9.19 -4.64 -6.27
N VAL A 256 -10.09 -4.59 -7.24
CA VAL A 256 -10.76 -5.78 -7.76
C VAL A 256 -9.95 -6.27 -8.93
N LEU A 257 -9.36 -7.46 -8.78
CA LEU A 257 -8.64 -8.18 -9.83
C LEU A 257 -9.57 -9.21 -10.43
N GLU A 258 -9.62 -9.26 -11.75
CA GLU A 258 -10.50 -10.15 -12.52
C GLU A 258 -9.73 -10.85 -13.63
N GLU A 259 -10.13 -12.08 -13.95
CA GLU A 259 -9.64 -12.75 -15.14
C GLU A 259 -9.98 -11.93 -16.38
N TRP A 260 -9.00 -11.70 -17.25
CA TRP A 260 -9.07 -10.74 -18.36
C TRP A 260 -10.26 -10.96 -19.30
N GLU A 261 -10.47 -12.20 -19.75
CA GLU A 261 -11.56 -12.51 -20.67
C GLU A 261 -12.94 -12.43 -19.96
N SER A 262 -12.99 -12.67 -18.65
CA SER A 262 -14.19 -12.42 -17.86
C SER A 262 -14.54 -10.93 -17.85
N ALA A 263 -13.56 -10.07 -17.56
CA ALA A 263 -13.73 -8.62 -17.57
C ALA A 263 -14.20 -8.12 -18.94
N ARG A 264 -13.59 -8.59 -20.02
CA ARG A 264 -13.97 -8.24 -21.41
C ARG A 264 -15.39 -8.67 -21.76
N ARG A 265 -15.78 -9.92 -21.44
CA ARG A 265 -17.10 -10.46 -21.76
C ARG A 265 -18.23 -9.67 -21.11
N ARG A 266 -18.03 -9.15 -19.89
CA ARG A 266 -19.03 -8.32 -19.21
C ARG A 266 -18.94 -6.83 -19.52
N GLY A 267 -18.00 -6.41 -20.38
CA GLY A 267 -17.78 -5.00 -20.72
C GLY A 267 -17.26 -4.16 -19.56
N ALA A 268 -16.45 -4.75 -18.68
CA ALA A 268 -15.89 -4.04 -17.55
C ALA A 268 -14.97 -2.91 -18.00
N HIS A 269 -14.95 -1.82 -17.24
CA HIS A 269 -13.85 -0.88 -17.31
C HIS A 269 -12.56 -1.57 -16.82
N ILE A 270 -11.46 -1.46 -17.58
CA ILE A 270 -10.16 -2.02 -17.22
C ILE A 270 -9.17 -0.86 -17.10
N TYR A 271 -8.73 -0.57 -15.88
CA TYR A 271 -7.73 0.47 -15.59
C TYR A 271 -6.36 0.12 -16.15
N ALA A 272 -5.93 -1.10 -15.89
CA ALA A 272 -4.65 -1.65 -16.32
C ALA A 272 -4.69 -3.19 -16.27
N GLU A 273 -3.75 -3.84 -16.94
CA GLU A 273 -3.37 -5.23 -16.69
C GLU A 273 -2.36 -5.27 -15.54
N LEU A 274 -2.57 -6.10 -14.53
CA LEU A 274 -1.51 -6.50 -13.62
C LEU A 274 -0.68 -7.57 -14.32
N ALA A 275 0.45 -7.15 -14.90
CA ALA A 275 1.20 -7.92 -15.86
C ALA A 275 2.32 -8.78 -15.25
N GLY A 276 2.86 -8.39 -14.10
CA GLY A 276 3.94 -9.13 -13.47
C GLY A 276 4.13 -8.80 -12.01
N GLU A 277 4.81 -9.69 -11.30
CA GLU A 277 5.23 -9.47 -9.93
C GLU A 277 6.60 -10.12 -9.67
N GLY A 278 7.38 -9.52 -8.80
CA GLY A 278 8.65 -10.07 -8.32
C GLY A 278 8.81 -9.85 -6.83
N ASN A 279 9.33 -10.85 -6.16
CA ASN A 279 9.59 -10.80 -4.71
C ASN A 279 10.99 -11.32 -4.42
N SER A 280 11.65 -10.67 -3.48
CA SER A 280 12.97 -11.08 -3.01
C SER A 280 13.12 -10.84 -1.51
N LEU A 281 14.20 -11.32 -0.95
CA LEU A 281 14.58 -11.09 0.44
C LEU A 281 16.02 -10.58 0.51
N SER A 282 16.21 -9.39 1.07
CA SER A 282 17.54 -8.86 1.42
C SER A 282 17.95 -9.40 2.77
N SER A 283 18.95 -10.30 2.80
CA SER A 283 19.47 -10.88 4.04
C SER A 283 20.66 -10.07 4.56
N TYR A 284 20.46 -8.76 4.82
CA TYR A 284 21.51 -7.85 5.24
C TYR A 284 21.35 -7.41 6.71
N ARG A 285 20.30 -6.62 6.97
CA ARG A 285 19.93 -6.15 8.31
C ARG A 285 18.42 -6.23 8.48
N ILE A 286 17.96 -6.20 9.74
CA ILE A 286 16.52 -6.25 10.04
C ILE A 286 15.80 -4.99 9.54
N THR A 287 16.45 -3.83 9.58
CA THR A 287 15.84 -2.54 9.26
C THR A 287 16.29 -1.95 7.93
N ASP A 288 17.37 -2.47 7.33
CA ASP A 288 17.99 -1.85 6.16
C ASP A 288 18.18 -2.84 5.02
N SER A 289 17.96 -2.37 3.79
CA SER A 289 18.41 -3.05 2.58
C SER A 289 19.94 -2.93 2.42
N HIS A 290 20.52 -3.88 1.68
CA HIS A 290 21.95 -3.80 1.34
C HIS A 290 22.21 -2.53 0.51
N PRO A 291 23.31 -1.79 0.76
CA PRO A 291 23.60 -0.55 0.03
C PRO A 291 23.66 -0.70 -1.50
N SER A 292 24.04 -1.90 -2.00
CA SER A 292 24.04 -2.18 -3.44
C SER A 292 22.64 -2.37 -4.04
N GLY A 293 21.58 -2.46 -3.24
CA GLY A 293 20.24 -2.72 -3.70
C GLY A 293 19.98 -4.13 -4.23
N ASP A 294 20.72 -5.14 -3.78
CA ASP A 294 20.65 -6.53 -4.29
C ASP A 294 19.24 -7.12 -4.28
N GLY A 295 18.52 -7.01 -3.16
CA GLY A 295 17.13 -7.45 -3.05
C GLY A 295 16.16 -6.69 -3.95
N PRO A 296 16.12 -5.35 -3.89
CA PRO A 296 15.40 -4.52 -4.85
C PRO A 296 15.68 -4.85 -6.33
N ILE A 297 16.95 -5.05 -6.73
CA ILE A 297 17.33 -5.48 -8.09
C ILE A 297 16.63 -6.77 -8.47
N GLN A 298 16.74 -7.79 -7.62
CA GLN A 298 16.11 -9.09 -7.87
C GLN A 298 14.58 -8.99 -8.01
N ALA A 299 13.92 -8.22 -7.14
CA ALA A 299 12.48 -8.04 -7.19
C ALA A 299 12.04 -7.35 -8.50
N MET A 300 12.73 -6.29 -8.92
CA MET A 300 12.44 -5.59 -10.18
C MET A 300 12.68 -6.48 -11.41
N GLN A 301 13.80 -7.19 -11.48
CA GLN A 301 14.11 -8.10 -12.58
C GLN A 301 13.07 -9.22 -12.70
N GLN A 302 12.74 -9.88 -11.58
CA GLN A 302 11.70 -10.92 -11.56
C GLN A 302 10.35 -10.40 -12.03
N ALA A 303 9.96 -9.19 -11.62
CA ALA A 303 8.69 -8.58 -12.00
C ALA A 303 8.64 -8.28 -13.50
N LEU A 304 9.72 -7.79 -14.09
CA LEU A 304 9.85 -7.53 -15.52
C LEU A 304 9.83 -8.84 -16.33
N ASP A 305 10.55 -9.86 -15.90
CA ASP A 305 10.55 -11.19 -16.51
C ASP A 305 9.17 -11.85 -16.45
N ASP A 306 8.46 -11.76 -15.31
CA ASP A 306 7.12 -12.32 -15.16
C ASP A 306 6.09 -11.58 -16.03
N ALA A 307 6.30 -10.27 -16.25
CA ALA A 307 5.49 -9.44 -17.14
C ALA A 307 5.81 -9.61 -18.62
N ASP A 308 6.93 -10.26 -18.97
CA ASP A 308 7.48 -10.23 -20.34
C ASP A 308 7.59 -8.78 -20.87
N ALA A 309 8.15 -7.89 -20.03
CA ALA A 309 8.26 -6.46 -20.30
C ALA A 309 9.73 -6.06 -20.53
N SER A 310 9.99 -5.37 -21.63
CA SER A 310 11.31 -4.81 -21.92
C SER A 310 11.51 -3.50 -21.13
N LEU A 311 12.74 -3.23 -20.70
CA LEU A 311 13.09 -2.03 -19.92
C LEU A 311 12.66 -0.72 -20.60
N ASN A 312 12.81 -0.62 -21.92
CA ASN A 312 12.44 0.55 -22.71
C ASN A 312 10.93 0.80 -22.84
N GLN A 313 10.10 -0.15 -22.40
CA GLN A 313 8.64 0.01 -22.32
C GLN A 313 8.19 0.65 -21.03
N VAL A 314 9.05 0.64 -19.98
CA VAL A 314 8.70 1.17 -18.67
C VAL A 314 8.79 2.69 -18.71
N ASP A 315 7.66 3.34 -18.58
CA ASP A 315 7.53 4.81 -18.63
C ASP A 315 7.51 5.47 -17.25
N TYR A 316 7.12 4.73 -16.20
CA TYR A 316 6.93 5.25 -14.85
C TYR A 316 7.29 4.22 -13.77
N LEU A 317 8.00 4.69 -12.76
CA LEU A 317 8.25 3.97 -11.51
C LEU A 317 7.64 4.76 -10.34
N ASN A 318 6.64 4.18 -9.69
CA ASN A 318 6.25 4.58 -8.35
C ASN A 318 7.24 3.91 -7.37
N ALA A 319 8.18 4.69 -6.91
CA ALA A 319 9.27 4.21 -6.08
C ALA A 319 8.82 3.94 -4.64
N HIS A 320 9.51 3.05 -3.95
CA HIS A 320 9.33 2.91 -2.51
C HIS A 320 9.65 4.22 -1.80
N GLY A 321 10.78 4.86 -2.09
CA GLY A 321 11.10 6.26 -1.77
C GLY A 321 10.54 6.74 -0.44
N THR A 322 11.14 6.29 0.68
CA THR A 322 10.62 6.55 2.01
C THR A 322 11.07 7.86 2.60
N SER A 323 11.98 8.59 1.95
CA SER A 323 12.66 9.77 2.53
C SER A 323 13.66 9.41 3.64
N THR A 324 14.06 8.13 3.75
CA THR A 324 15.17 7.73 4.61
C THR A 324 16.47 7.70 3.82
N PRO A 325 17.62 8.11 4.43
CA PRO A 325 18.89 8.08 3.72
C PRO A 325 19.23 6.72 3.13
N MET A 326 19.07 5.66 3.91
CA MET A 326 19.48 4.30 3.52
C MET A 326 18.61 3.69 2.42
N ASN A 327 17.29 3.77 2.57
CA ASN A 327 16.37 3.19 1.58
C ASN A 327 16.52 3.87 0.22
N ASP A 328 16.48 5.21 0.21
CA ASP A 328 16.44 5.94 -1.06
C ASP A 328 17.76 5.77 -1.82
N SER A 329 18.91 5.76 -1.14
CA SER A 329 20.20 5.46 -1.77
C SER A 329 20.28 4.03 -2.32
N SER A 330 19.78 3.03 -1.56
CA SER A 330 19.74 1.63 -2.01
C SER A 330 18.79 1.45 -3.21
N GLU A 331 17.64 2.12 -3.22
CA GLU A 331 16.71 2.10 -4.35
C GLU A 331 17.29 2.78 -5.58
N CYS A 332 17.97 3.94 -5.42
CA CYS A 332 18.69 4.58 -6.51
C CYS A 332 19.74 3.66 -7.14
N ALA A 333 20.56 3.00 -6.30
CA ALA A 333 21.53 2.03 -6.79
C ALA A 333 20.86 0.88 -7.57
N ALA A 334 19.74 0.37 -7.05
CA ALA A 334 18.99 -0.70 -7.70
C ALA A 334 18.38 -0.28 -9.04
N VAL A 335 17.76 0.90 -9.12
CA VAL A 335 17.20 1.43 -10.37
C VAL A 335 18.29 1.63 -11.42
N ASN A 336 19.43 2.22 -11.04
CA ASN A 336 20.57 2.38 -11.94
C ASN A 336 21.11 1.03 -12.44
N ALA A 337 21.22 0.03 -11.56
CA ALA A 337 21.69 -1.30 -11.94
C ALA A 337 20.74 -2.03 -12.91
N VAL A 338 19.42 -1.86 -12.75
CA VAL A 338 18.42 -2.50 -13.61
C VAL A 338 18.26 -1.78 -14.94
N PHE A 339 18.15 -0.45 -14.95
CA PHE A 339 17.80 0.34 -16.13
C PHE A 339 19.00 0.90 -16.90
N GLY A 340 20.18 1.03 -16.26
CA GLY A 340 21.40 1.50 -16.92
C GLY A 340 21.19 2.79 -17.70
N ASP A 341 21.54 2.81 -18.99
CA ASP A 341 21.43 3.99 -19.86
C ASP A 341 19.96 4.43 -20.10
N LEU A 342 18.97 3.67 -19.67
CA LEU A 342 17.56 4.03 -19.79
C LEU A 342 17.02 4.85 -18.59
N VAL A 343 17.80 5.00 -17.53
CA VAL A 343 17.39 5.79 -16.34
C VAL A 343 16.91 7.22 -16.68
N PRO A 344 17.54 7.99 -17.60
CA PRO A 344 17.03 9.31 -17.97
C PRO A 344 15.66 9.31 -18.67
N HIS A 345 15.19 8.15 -19.09
CA HIS A 345 13.89 7.98 -19.76
C HIS A 345 12.82 7.41 -18.82
N LEU A 346 13.18 7.00 -17.61
CA LEU A 346 12.29 6.46 -16.59
C LEU A 346 11.84 7.57 -15.65
N ALA A 347 10.59 8.00 -15.76
CA ALA A 347 10.04 8.98 -14.82
C ALA A 347 9.81 8.33 -13.45
N VAL A 348 10.28 8.95 -12.38
CA VAL A 348 10.22 8.41 -11.01
C VAL A 348 9.54 9.38 -10.07
N SER A 349 8.65 8.89 -9.20
CA SER A 349 8.18 9.64 -8.04
C SER A 349 7.81 8.72 -6.88
N SER A 350 7.88 9.25 -5.66
CA SER A 350 7.30 8.63 -4.48
C SER A 350 6.14 9.46 -3.95
N THR A 351 4.98 8.86 -3.93
CA THR A 351 3.75 9.49 -3.44
C THR A 351 3.71 9.64 -1.92
N LYS A 352 4.66 8.99 -1.22
CA LYS A 352 4.86 9.17 0.24
C LYS A 352 5.22 10.60 0.63
N SER A 353 5.73 11.40 -0.29
CA SER A 353 5.95 12.83 -0.10
C SER A 353 4.66 13.61 0.19
N VAL A 354 3.50 13.09 -0.27
CA VAL A 354 2.18 13.71 -0.09
C VAL A 354 1.40 13.05 1.06
N ILE A 355 1.36 11.72 1.10
CA ILE A 355 0.47 10.96 2.01
C ILE A 355 1.20 10.29 3.17
N GLY A 356 2.51 10.46 3.31
CA GLY A 356 3.31 9.71 4.27
C GLY A 356 3.46 8.23 3.91
N HIS A 357 4.07 7.48 4.79
CA HIS A 357 4.30 6.04 4.61
C HIS A 357 3.20 5.23 5.31
N LEU A 358 2.34 4.56 4.53
CA LEU A 358 1.20 3.80 5.03
C LEU A 358 1.58 2.36 5.46
N ILE A 359 2.86 2.07 5.66
CA ILE A 359 3.41 0.78 6.10
C ILE A 359 2.84 -0.37 5.26
N ALA A 360 2.05 -1.29 5.84
CA ALA A 360 1.52 -2.45 5.13
C ALA A 360 0.49 -2.11 4.03
N ALA A 361 -0.15 -0.95 4.11
CA ALA A 361 -1.07 -0.48 3.08
C ALA A 361 -0.35 0.16 1.87
N ALA A 362 0.92 0.59 2.01
CA ALA A 362 1.63 1.41 1.04
C ALA A 362 1.58 0.82 -0.38
N GLY A 363 2.05 -0.42 -0.55
CA GLY A 363 2.12 -1.03 -1.88
C GLY A 363 0.75 -1.23 -2.55
N ALA A 364 -0.33 -1.34 -1.78
CA ALA A 364 -1.69 -1.46 -2.33
C ALA A 364 -2.23 -0.10 -2.80
N VAL A 365 -2.00 0.96 -2.04
CA VAL A 365 -2.36 2.33 -2.43
C VAL A 365 -1.55 2.77 -3.65
N GLU A 366 -0.27 2.48 -3.68
CA GLU A 366 0.66 2.81 -4.77
C GLU A 366 0.35 2.01 -6.05
N ALA A 367 -0.11 0.76 -5.93
CA ALA A 367 -0.65 -0.02 -7.05
C ALA A 367 -1.86 0.65 -7.70
N ALA A 368 -2.78 1.20 -6.90
CA ALA A 368 -3.92 1.97 -7.42
C ALA A 368 -3.43 3.25 -8.12
N PHE A 369 -2.41 3.94 -7.59
CA PHE A 369 -1.85 5.12 -8.27
C PHE A 369 -1.19 4.78 -9.61
N CYS A 370 -0.51 3.63 -9.73
CA CYS A 370 0.01 3.16 -11.01
C CYS A 370 -1.12 2.92 -12.03
N ALA A 371 -2.22 2.29 -11.61
CA ALA A 371 -3.38 2.07 -12.47
C ALA A 371 -4.03 3.40 -12.92
N LEU A 372 -4.15 4.38 -12.02
CA LEU A 372 -4.67 5.73 -12.32
C LEU A 372 -3.70 6.52 -13.22
N ALA A 373 -2.38 6.40 -13.02
CA ALA A 373 -1.39 7.02 -13.89
C ALA A 373 -1.46 6.50 -15.33
N ILE A 374 -1.67 5.19 -15.50
CA ILE A 374 -1.91 4.57 -16.82
C ILE A 374 -3.21 5.08 -17.43
N GLN A 375 -4.29 5.11 -16.65
CA GLN A 375 -5.61 5.52 -17.10
C GLN A 375 -5.65 6.96 -17.59
N TYR A 376 -5.05 7.88 -16.83
CA TYR A 376 -5.15 9.32 -17.10
C TYR A 376 -3.96 9.89 -17.88
N GLY A 377 -2.88 9.14 -18.04
CA GLY A 377 -1.66 9.65 -18.67
C GLY A 377 -1.04 10.83 -17.93
N VAL A 378 -1.15 10.82 -16.59
CA VAL A 378 -0.59 11.86 -15.71
C VAL A 378 0.16 11.20 -14.58
N LEU A 379 1.39 11.62 -14.36
CA LEU A 379 2.28 11.11 -13.32
C LEU A 379 2.30 12.09 -12.13
N PRO A 380 2.08 11.61 -10.90
CA PRO A 380 2.12 12.45 -9.71
C PRO A 380 3.55 12.93 -9.41
N ILE A 381 3.66 14.07 -8.75
CA ILE A 381 4.95 14.62 -8.34
C ILE A 381 5.53 13.89 -7.13
N ASN A 382 6.84 13.98 -7.00
CA ASN A 382 7.58 13.77 -5.78
C ASN A 382 7.68 15.13 -5.07
N ALA A 383 6.74 15.42 -4.18
CA ALA A 383 6.73 16.69 -3.47
C ALA A 383 7.99 16.86 -2.62
N ASN A 384 8.35 18.13 -2.33
CA ASN A 384 9.46 18.49 -1.46
C ASN A 384 10.87 18.11 -1.96
N PHE A 385 11.02 17.73 -3.22
CA PHE A 385 12.32 17.49 -3.83
C PHE A 385 12.92 18.82 -4.29
N THR A 386 13.87 19.37 -3.52
CA THR A 386 14.47 20.69 -3.75
C THR A 386 15.96 20.60 -4.00
N GLU A 387 16.67 19.74 -3.29
CA GLU A 387 18.11 19.56 -3.38
C GLU A 387 18.42 18.16 -3.93
N PRO A 388 18.85 18.05 -5.21
CA PRO A 388 19.23 16.78 -5.79
C PRO A 388 20.38 16.13 -5.02
N ASP A 389 20.21 14.86 -4.65
CA ASP A 389 21.28 14.06 -4.09
C ASP A 389 22.23 13.62 -5.23
N PRO A 390 23.53 14.00 -5.18
CA PRO A 390 24.48 13.65 -6.24
C PRO A 390 24.66 12.15 -6.46
N ASP A 391 24.36 11.34 -5.45
CA ASP A 391 24.41 9.87 -5.53
C ASP A 391 23.11 9.26 -6.07
N CYS A 392 22.09 10.09 -6.35
CA CYS A 392 20.77 9.65 -6.79
C CYS A 392 20.37 10.29 -8.12
N ASN A 393 20.91 9.77 -9.21
CA ASN A 393 20.70 10.30 -10.58
C ASN A 393 19.46 9.67 -11.24
N LEU A 394 18.26 10.02 -10.74
CA LEU A 394 16.97 9.59 -11.29
C LEU A 394 16.20 10.78 -11.89
N ASP A 395 15.34 10.52 -12.89
CA ASP A 395 14.41 11.54 -13.43
C ASP A 395 13.22 11.71 -12.48
N ILE A 396 13.48 12.39 -11.34
CA ILE A 396 12.45 12.65 -10.33
C ILE A 396 11.45 13.69 -10.86
N ILE A 397 10.17 13.34 -10.83
CA ILE A 397 9.08 14.24 -11.20
C ILE A 397 8.91 15.29 -10.09
N ARG A 398 9.21 16.56 -10.40
CA ARG A 398 9.13 17.70 -9.49
C ARG A 398 8.33 18.83 -10.12
N ASP A 399 8.05 19.86 -9.34
CA ASP A 399 7.40 21.12 -9.74
C ASP A 399 5.92 20.98 -10.13
N ALA A 400 5.57 20.05 -11.03
CA ALA A 400 4.19 19.80 -11.46
C ALA A 400 3.99 18.35 -11.91
N PRO A 401 2.75 17.82 -11.85
CA PRO A 401 2.42 16.52 -12.43
C PRO A 401 2.79 16.47 -13.90
N ARG A 402 3.41 15.37 -14.33
CA ARG A 402 3.92 15.20 -15.69
C ARG A 402 2.90 14.48 -16.56
N LYS A 403 2.43 15.12 -17.63
CA LYS A 403 1.63 14.44 -18.67
C LYS A 403 2.53 13.52 -19.48
N ARG A 404 2.18 12.24 -19.54
CA ARG A 404 2.92 11.23 -20.31
C ARG A 404 2.02 10.02 -20.58
N LYS A 405 2.00 9.52 -21.81
CA LYS A 405 1.39 8.21 -22.11
C LYS A 405 2.21 7.15 -21.37
N VAL A 406 1.55 6.35 -20.54
CA VAL A 406 2.18 5.28 -19.75
C VAL A 406 1.81 3.94 -20.36
N ARG A 407 2.77 3.26 -20.97
CA ARG A 407 2.61 1.89 -21.52
C ARG A 407 2.77 0.86 -20.42
N VAL A 408 3.82 1.02 -19.62
CA VAL A 408 4.14 0.17 -18.49
C VAL A 408 4.52 1.03 -17.30
N ALA A 409 3.93 0.76 -16.14
CA ALA A 409 4.31 1.32 -14.86
C ALA A 409 4.81 0.21 -13.92
N MET A 410 5.71 0.56 -13.02
CA MET A 410 6.17 -0.30 -11.94
C MET A 410 5.89 0.32 -10.58
N SER A 411 5.69 -0.51 -9.55
CA SER A 411 5.57 -0.07 -8.16
C SER A 411 6.45 -0.91 -7.26
N ASN A 412 7.36 -0.25 -6.54
CA ASN A 412 8.28 -0.87 -5.59
C ASN A 412 7.77 -0.75 -4.16
N SER A 413 7.93 -1.81 -3.39
CA SER A 413 7.65 -1.82 -1.95
C SER A 413 8.72 -2.64 -1.22
N PHE A 414 9.54 -1.98 -0.40
CA PHE A 414 10.64 -2.60 0.33
C PHE A 414 10.38 -2.50 1.83
N GLY A 415 10.36 -3.63 2.52
CA GLY A 415 9.93 -3.72 3.91
C GLY A 415 11.06 -4.04 4.87
N PHE A 416 10.92 -3.59 6.11
CA PHE A 416 11.74 -4.08 7.21
C PHE A 416 11.69 -5.61 7.25
N GLY A 417 12.77 -6.26 7.71
CA GLY A 417 12.97 -7.68 7.57
C GLY A 417 13.49 -8.11 6.19
N GLY A 418 13.76 -7.14 5.29
CA GLY A 418 14.37 -7.37 3.98
C GLY A 418 13.41 -7.84 2.89
N SER A 419 12.09 -7.89 3.15
CA SER A 419 11.11 -8.29 2.15
C SER A 419 10.94 -7.22 1.08
N ASN A 420 11.11 -7.58 -0.20
CA ASN A 420 10.96 -6.69 -1.34
C ASN A 420 9.85 -7.21 -2.25
N SER A 421 9.07 -6.30 -2.81
CA SER A 421 8.02 -6.56 -3.78
C SER A 421 8.08 -5.53 -4.89
N CYS A 422 7.94 -5.97 -6.13
CA CYS A 422 7.76 -5.11 -7.29
C CYS A 422 6.57 -5.62 -8.11
N LEU A 423 5.68 -4.71 -8.51
CA LEU A 423 4.54 -4.99 -9.37
C LEU A 423 4.71 -4.27 -10.70
N VAL A 424 4.28 -4.92 -11.80
CA VAL A 424 4.28 -4.36 -13.15
C VAL A 424 2.87 -4.27 -13.68
N PHE A 425 2.52 -3.08 -14.15
CA PHE A 425 1.21 -2.74 -14.72
C PHE A 425 1.38 -2.37 -16.19
N ARG A 426 0.44 -2.81 -17.05
CA ARG A 426 0.46 -2.54 -18.48
C ARG A 426 -0.82 -1.87 -18.93
N HIS A 427 -0.70 -0.92 -19.85
CA HIS A 427 -1.84 -0.26 -20.47
C HIS A 427 -2.71 -1.25 -21.26
N PRO A 428 -4.04 -1.24 -21.11
CA PRO A 428 -4.92 -2.24 -21.75
C PRO A 428 -4.78 -2.33 -23.26
N LEU A 429 -4.55 -1.22 -23.96
CA LEU A 429 -4.44 -1.17 -25.42
C LEU A 429 -3.11 -1.72 -25.97
N GLU A 430 -2.04 -1.72 -25.17
CA GLU A 430 -0.74 -2.29 -25.59
C GLU A 430 -0.79 -3.83 -25.67
N VAL A 431 -1.85 -4.42 -25.18
CA VAL A 431 -2.02 -5.87 -25.10
C VAL A 431 -2.67 -6.46 -26.34
N ASP A 432 -3.56 -5.72 -27.01
CA ASP A 432 -4.36 -6.24 -28.13
C ASP A 432 -3.64 -6.14 -29.49
N GLY A 433 -2.32 -5.81 -29.50
CA GLY A 433 -1.53 -5.72 -30.74
C GLY A 433 -1.99 -4.61 -31.71
N ARG A 434 -2.89 -3.74 -31.25
CA ARG A 434 -3.37 -2.59 -32.02
C ARG A 434 -2.58 -1.32 -31.68
N ALA A 435 -1.26 -1.43 -31.64
CA ALA A 435 -0.38 -0.28 -31.71
C ALA A 435 -0.29 0.17 -33.16
N GLY A 436 -1.09 1.16 -33.52
CA GLY A 436 -0.96 1.83 -34.81
C GLY A 436 -2.22 1.79 -35.64
N ILE A 437 -2.96 2.86 -35.54
CA ILE A 437 -3.56 3.72 -36.57
C ILE A 437 -4.57 4.62 -35.84
N ALA A 438 -4.13 5.77 -35.42
CA ALA A 438 -4.88 7.03 -35.42
C ALA A 438 -3.89 8.17 -35.19
#